data_293fbea2037cfa127af60f3ad2c6aca7
#
_entry.id   293fbea2037cfa127af60f3ad2c6aca7
#
_cell.length_a   1.000
_cell.length_b   1.000
_cell.length_c   1.000
_cell.angle_alpha   90.00
_cell.angle_beta   90.00
_cell.angle_gamma   90.00
#
_symmetry.space_group_name_H-M   'P 1'
#
loop_
_entity.id
_entity.type
_entity.pdbx_description
1 polymer ?
#
loop_
_entity_poly.entity_id
_entity_poly.type
_entity_poly.pdbx_seq_one_letter_code
_entity_poly.pdbx_strand_id
1 'polypeptide(L)'
;MLVRSIATEKAYHEQTKRTYMFVVPADASKQAVAKQVADQFNVTVLGVRIVVRKGKATRFSRGKHAYPGTTYRQDKKIAYVTLKEGDKIKVFDEEPVEEEKADKKADKKAEKAAEKAAKKADKKGDK
;
A
#
# COMPACT_ATOMS: atom_id res chain seq x y z
N MET A 1 -18.12 2.33 5.24
CA MET A 1 -17.72 1.17 4.38
C MET A 1 -16.20 1.14 4.34
N LEU A 2 -15.55 0.02 4.63
CA LEU A 2 -14.07 -0.07 4.61
C LEU A 2 -13.61 -0.48 3.22
N VAL A 3 -12.76 0.35 2.59
CA VAL A 3 -12.13 0.08 1.29
C VAL A 3 -10.68 -0.34 1.56
N ARG A 4 -10.31 -1.55 1.09
CA ARG A 4 -8.96 -2.09 1.27
C ARG A 4 -8.19 -2.02 -0.03
N SER A 5 -7.02 -1.39 -0.03
CA SER A 5 -6.11 -1.35 -1.18
C SER A 5 -5.54 -2.73 -1.51
N ILE A 6 -5.28 -2.98 -2.79
CA ILE A 6 -4.64 -4.20 -3.29
C ILE A 6 -3.20 -3.87 -3.67
N ALA A 7 -2.24 -4.49 -2.98
CA ALA A 7 -0.82 -4.38 -3.27
C ALA A 7 -0.36 -5.62 -4.07
N THR A 8 -0.33 -5.51 -5.40
CA THR A 8 0.18 -6.53 -6.33
C THR A 8 0.99 -5.85 -7.44
N GLU A 9 1.86 -6.58 -8.14
CA GLU A 9 2.61 -6.05 -9.29
C GLU A 9 1.69 -5.39 -10.32
N LYS A 10 0.54 -6.01 -10.61
CA LYS A 10 -0.45 -5.43 -11.52
C LYS A 10 -1.00 -4.11 -10.98
N ALA A 11 -1.27 -4.01 -9.67
CA ALA A 11 -1.74 -2.77 -9.07
C ALA A 11 -0.67 -1.67 -9.15
N TYR A 12 0.59 -2.03 -9.01
CA TYR A 12 1.71 -1.11 -9.19
C TYR A 12 1.77 -0.56 -10.62
N HIS A 13 1.65 -1.41 -11.64
CA HIS A 13 1.59 -0.97 -13.04
C HIS A 13 0.37 -0.08 -13.35
N GLU A 14 -0.79 -0.39 -12.80
CA GLU A 14 -1.98 0.45 -12.98
C GLU A 14 -1.85 1.80 -12.26
N GLN A 15 -1.10 1.86 -11.15
CA GLN A 15 -0.79 3.11 -10.45
C GLN A 15 -0.04 4.11 -11.34
N THR A 16 0.86 3.64 -12.21
CA THR A 16 1.54 4.49 -13.20
C THR A 16 0.55 5.21 -14.12
N LYS A 17 -0.61 4.58 -14.35
CA LYS A 17 -1.74 5.15 -15.11
C LYS A 17 -2.76 5.87 -14.22
N ARG A 18 -2.39 6.20 -12.99
CA ARG A 18 -3.26 6.86 -12.00
C ARG A 18 -4.49 6.04 -11.63
N THR A 19 -4.45 4.71 -11.80
CA THR A 19 -5.54 3.81 -11.47
C THR A 19 -5.16 2.94 -10.28
N TYR A 20 -5.94 3.03 -9.22
CA TYR A 20 -5.74 2.30 -7.97
C TYR A 20 -6.76 1.19 -7.81
N MET A 21 -6.33 0.06 -7.27
CA MET A 21 -7.18 -1.12 -7.10
C MET A 21 -7.58 -1.32 -5.64
N PHE A 22 -8.89 -1.48 -5.40
CA PHE A 22 -9.43 -1.71 -4.05
C PHE A 22 -10.36 -2.93 -4.02
N VAL A 23 -10.31 -3.66 -2.89
CA VAL A 23 -11.35 -4.63 -2.57
C VAL A 23 -12.49 -3.90 -1.88
N VAL A 24 -13.69 -4.07 -2.40
CA VAL A 24 -14.89 -3.43 -1.89
C VAL A 24 -15.95 -4.48 -1.51
N PRO A 25 -16.86 -4.18 -0.58
CA PRO A 25 -17.98 -5.06 -0.26
C PRO A 25 -18.86 -5.35 -1.48
N ALA A 26 -19.57 -6.48 -1.44
CA ALA A 26 -20.43 -6.90 -2.55
C ALA A 26 -21.54 -5.88 -2.88
N ASP A 27 -22.08 -5.21 -1.87
CA ASP A 27 -23.19 -4.25 -1.99
C ASP A 27 -22.74 -2.85 -2.42
N ALA A 28 -21.41 -2.59 -2.50
CA ALA A 28 -20.90 -1.27 -2.80
C ALA A 28 -21.24 -0.81 -4.22
N SER A 29 -21.86 0.36 -4.38
CA SER A 29 -22.08 1.03 -5.66
C SER A 29 -20.84 1.83 -6.10
N LYS A 30 -20.74 2.16 -7.40
CA LYS A 30 -19.64 2.99 -7.93
C LYS A 30 -19.55 4.35 -7.23
N GLN A 31 -20.70 4.98 -6.99
CA GLN A 31 -20.79 6.28 -6.32
C GLN A 31 -20.37 6.20 -4.86
N ALA A 32 -20.79 5.15 -4.14
CA ALA A 32 -20.39 4.93 -2.76
C ALA A 32 -18.88 4.71 -2.65
N VAL A 33 -18.29 3.94 -3.58
CA VAL A 33 -16.83 3.72 -3.64
C VAL A 33 -16.09 5.03 -3.93
N ALA A 34 -16.57 5.83 -4.88
CA ALA A 34 -15.95 7.12 -5.22
C ALA A 34 -15.91 8.07 -4.00
N LYS A 35 -17.04 8.23 -3.32
CA LYS A 35 -17.12 9.05 -2.10
C LYS A 35 -16.18 8.53 -1.01
N GLN A 36 -16.22 7.23 -0.75
CA GLN A 36 -15.41 6.62 0.31
C GLN A 36 -13.91 6.78 0.07
N VAL A 37 -13.46 6.61 -1.20
CA VAL A 37 -12.04 6.79 -1.54
C VAL A 37 -11.66 8.27 -1.43
N ALA A 38 -12.51 9.18 -1.89
CA ALA A 38 -12.28 10.62 -1.76
C ALA A 38 -12.14 11.04 -0.29
N ASP A 39 -13.04 10.57 0.57
CA ASP A 39 -13.06 10.89 2.01
C ASP A 39 -11.87 10.25 2.75
N GLN A 40 -11.51 9.01 2.42
CA GLN A 40 -10.47 8.25 3.12
C GLN A 40 -9.05 8.73 2.76
N PHE A 41 -8.83 9.12 1.52
CA PHE A 41 -7.49 9.46 1.01
C PHE A 41 -7.34 10.95 0.63
N ASN A 42 -8.38 11.76 0.79
CA ASN A 42 -8.42 13.18 0.40
C ASN A 42 -7.99 13.42 -1.05
N VAL A 43 -8.55 12.62 -1.98
CA VAL A 43 -8.21 12.63 -3.42
C VAL A 43 -9.45 12.88 -4.27
N THR A 44 -9.24 13.40 -5.48
CA THR A 44 -10.32 13.63 -6.45
C THR A 44 -10.45 12.42 -7.39
N VAL A 45 -11.59 11.73 -7.33
CA VAL A 45 -11.89 10.57 -8.16
C VAL A 45 -12.53 11.00 -9.48
N LEU A 46 -11.91 10.64 -10.61
CA LEU A 46 -12.46 10.87 -11.95
C LEU A 46 -13.45 9.80 -12.38
N GLY A 47 -13.18 8.55 -12.05
CA GLY A 47 -14.02 7.43 -12.45
C GLY A 47 -13.77 6.16 -11.66
N VAL A 48 -14.81 5.31 -11.60
CA VAL A 48 -14.74 4.01 -10.92
C VAL A 48 -15.25 2.92 -11.85
N ARG A 49 -14.42 1.92 -12.07
CA ARG A 49 -14.75 0.65 -12.74
C ARG A 49 -14.82 -0.47 -11.72
N ILE A 50 -15.87 -1.29 -11.78
CA ILE A 50 -16.03 -2.42 -10.87
C ILE A 50 -15.96 -3.72 -11.67
N VAL A 51 -15.20 -4.68 -11.13
CA VAL A 51 -15.06 -6.05 -11.65
C VAL A 51 -15.36 -7.03 -10.53
N VAL A 52 -16.21 -8.00 -10.79
CA VAL A 52 -16.52 -9.08 -9.85
C VAL A 52 -15.72 -10.31 -10.26
N ARG A 53 -14.85 -10.78 -9.36
CA ARG A 53 -14.14 -12.05 -9.51
C ARG A 53 -14.91 -13.14 -8.79
N LYS A 54 -15.42 -14.10 -9.57
CA LYS A 54 -16.11 -15.27 -9.05
C LYS A 54 -15.19 -16.10 -8.16
N GLY A 55 -15.76 -16.59 -7.07
CA GLY A 55 -15.10 -17.54 -6.18
C GLY A 55 -14.85 -18.88 -6.86
N LYS A 56 -13.74 -19.52 -6.53
CA LYS A 56 -13.41 -20.85 -7.07
C LYS A 56 -14.38 -21.91 -6.53
N ALA A 57 -14.81 -22.81 -7.39
CA ALA A 57 -15.52 -24.03 -7.01
C ALA A 57 -14.58 -24.92 -6.18
N THR A 58 -15.04 -25.36 -5.04
CA THR A 58 -14.29 -26.24 -4.13
C THR A 58 -15.13 -27.48 -3.87
N ARG A 59 -14.57 -28.64 -4.10
CA ARG A 59 -15.20 -29.90 -3.73
C ARG A 59 -15.17 -30.07 -2.23
N PHE A 60 -16.27 -30.48 -1.65
CA PHE A 60 -16.33 -30.88 -0.25
C PHE A 60 -17.00 -32.25 -0.11
N SER A 61 -16.53 -33.05 0.82
CA SER A 61 -17.14 -34.32 1.17
C SER A 61 -17.40 -34.34 2.67
N ARG A 62 -18.62 -34.72 3.06
CA ARG A 62 -18.96 -34.99 4.46
C ARG A 62 -18.87 -36.50 4.71
N GLY A 63 -17.77 -36.95 5.30
CA GLY A 63 -17.55 -38.34 5.63
C GLY A 63 -17.44 -39.26 4.41
N LYS A 64 -17.95 -40.51 4.50
CA LYS A 64 -17.88 -41.55 3.47
C LYS A 64 -18.94 -41.39 2.38
N HIS A 65 -19.30 -40.21 1.94
CA HIS A 65 -20.26 -40.01 0.87
C HIS A 65 -19.64 -40.27 -0.51
N ALA A 66 -20.30 -41.07 -1.32
CA ALA A 66 -19.86 -41.41 -2.69
C ALA A 66 -19.84 -40.18 -3.62
N TYR A 67 -20.63 -39.16 -3.33
CA TYR A 67 -20.76 -37.97 -4.16
C TYR A 67 -20.38 -36.73 -3.39
N PRO A 68 -19.18 -36.19 -3.60
CA PRO A 68 -18.79 -34.91 -3.01
C PRO A 68 -19.63 -33.79 -3.62
N GLY A 69 -20.15 -32.91 -2.74
CA GLY A 69 -20.79 -31.68 -3.19
C GLY A 69 -19.77 -30.66 -3.70
N THR A 70 -20.23 -29.68 -4.46
CA THR A 70 -19.45 -28.54 -4.89
C THR A 70 -19.96 -27.30 -4.19
N THR A 71 -19.07 -26.57 -3.51
CA THR A 71 -19.36 -25.27 -2.95
C THR A 71 -18.48 -24.21 -3.63
N TYR A 72 -18.92 -22.96 -3.64
CA TYR A 72 -18.16 -21.86 -4.22
C TYR A 72 -17.60 -20.97 -3.10
N ARG A 73 -16.36 -20.56 -3.26
CA ARG A 73 -15.77 -19.53 -2.38
C ARG A 73 -16.47 -18.20 -2.64
N GLN A 74 -16.41 -17.30 -1.67
CA GLN A 74 -17.01 -15.98 -1.77
C GLN A 74 -16.44 -15.19 -2.95
N ASP A 75 -17.30 -14.51 -3.70
CA ASP A 75 -16.94 -13.62 -4.79
C ASP A 75 -16.20 -12.39 -4.24
N LYS A 76 -15.22 -11.88 -4.99
CA LYS A 76 -14.48 -10.66 -4.64
C LYS A 76 -14.83 -9.55 -5.61
N LYS A 77 -15.33 -8.45 -5.09
CA LYS A 77 -15.61 -7.24 -5.86
C LYS A 77 -14.39 -6.32 -5.81
N ILE A 78 -13.86 -5.95 -6.97
CA ILE A 78 -12.67 -5.12 -7.11
C ILE A 78 -13.07 -3.83 -7.83
N ALA A 79 -12.72 -2.70 -7.24
CA ALA A 79 -12.91 -1.39 -7.83
C ALA A 79 -11.57 -0.86 -8.37
N TYR A 80 -11.58 -0.43 -9.61
CA TYR A 80 -10.50 0.32 -10.25
C TYR A 80 -10.88 1.80 -10.21
N VAL A 81 -10.16 2.58 -9.45
CA VAL A 81 -10.43 4.00 -9.21
C VAL A 81 -9.38 4.82 -9.94
N THR A 82 -9.81 5.65 -10.87
CA THR A 82 -8.92 6.58 -11.60
C THR A 82 -8.97 7.94 -10.92
N LEU A 83 -7.80 8.46 -10.55
CA LEU A 83 -7.64 9.74 -9.87
C LEU A 83 -7.34 10.88 -10.86
N LYS A 84 -7.56 12.10 -10.40
CA LYS A 84 -7.14 13.32 -11.10
C LYS A 84 -5.61 13.43 -11.16
N GLU A 85 -5.10 14.19 -12.12
CA GLU A 85 -3.67 14.50 -12.23
C GLU A 85 -3.18 15.27 -11.00
N GLY A 86 -2.08 14.79 -10.44
CA GLY A 86 -1.51 15.35 -9.21
C GLY A 86 -1.86 14.59 -7.94
N ASP A 87 -2.98 13.88 -7.90
CA ASP A 87 -3.39 13.11 -6.72
C ASP A 87 -2.71 11.73 -6.72
N LYS A 88 -2.13 11.36 -5.58
CA LYS A 88 -1.49 10.05 -5.37
C LYS A 88 -1.95 9.44 -4.05
N ILE A 89 -2.22 8.14 -4.08
CA ILE A 89 -2.51 7.35 -2.87
C ILE A 89 -1.25 6.54 -2.54
N LYS A 90 -0.73 6.68 -1.33
CA LYS A 90 0.40 5.90 -0.84
C LYS A 90 -0.05 4.48 -0.52
N VAL A 91 0.05 3.58 -1.48
CA VAL A 91 -0.29 2.15 -1.32
C VAL A 91 0.97 1.30 -1.25
N PHE A 92 2.04 1.74 -1.93
CA PHE A 92 3.32 1.03 -2.07
C PHE A 92 4.51 1.78 -1.47
N ASP A 93 4.32 3.00 -1.01
CA ASP A 93 5.33 3.71 -0.24
C ASP A 93 5.35 3.13 1.19
N GLU A 94 5.87 1.91 1.33
CA GLU A 94 6.59 1.57 2.54
C GLU A 94 7.82 2.46 2.52
N GLU A 95 7.80 3.47 3.36
CA GLU A 95 8.91 4.40 3.52
C GLU A 95 10.20 3.61 3.69
N PRO A 96 11.27 3.92 2.98
CA PRO A 96 12.61 3.58 3.42
C PRO A 96 12.95 4.47 4.63
N VAL A 97 12.31 4.19 5.78
CA VAL A 97 12.51 4.91 7.04
C VAL A 97 13.90 4.60 7.64
N GLU A 98 14.64 3.66 7.05
CA GLU A 98 15.94 3.26 7.59
C GLU A 98 17.14 3.95 6.93
N GLU A 99 17.10 4.33 5.66
CA GLU A 99 18.25 4.95 4.99
C GLU A 99 18.45 6.42 5.38
N GLU A 100 17.41 7.24 5.47
CA GLU A 100 17.57 8.64 5.93
C GLU A 100 18.01 8.78 7.39
N LYS A 101 17.70 7.79 8.24
CA LYS A 101 18.20 7.78 9.63
C LYS A 101 19.64 7.27 9.72
N ALA A 102 20.10 6.45 8.78
CA ALA A 102 21.48 5.98 8.72
C ALA A 102 22.40 7.12 8.25
N ASP A 103 22.02 7.89 7.23
CA ASP A 103 22.82 9.01 6.72
C ASP A 103 22.92 10.15 7.74
N LYS A 104 21.80 10.55 8.37
CA LYS A 104 21.82 11.56 9.45
C LYS A 104 22.59 11.12 10.69
N LYS A 105 22.70 9.81 10.95
CA LYS A 105 23.47 9.27 12.07
C LYS A 105 24.95 9.14 11.75
N ALA A 106 25.30 8.92 10.48
CA ALA A 106 26.67 8.91 9.99
C ALA A 106 27.27 10.32 9.98
N ASP A 107 26.57 11.31 9.48
CA ASP A 107 26.99 12.72 9.46
C ASP A 107 27.20 13.27 10.88
N LYS A 108 26.27 13.01 11.78
CA LYS A 108 26.37 13.45 13.18
C LYS A 108 27.50 12.75 13.95
N LYS A 109 27.89 11.53 13.52
CA LYS A 109 29.01 10.80 14.12
C LYS A 109 30.36 11.28 13.56
N ALA A 110 30.41 11.67 12.30
CA ALA A 110 31.57 12.26 11.65
C ALA A 110 31.88 13.67 12.23
N GLU A 111 30.86 14.50 12.41
CA GLU A 111 31.02 15.84 12.99
C GLU A 111 31.51 15.79 14.45
N LYS A 112 30.98 14.84 15.23
CA LYS A 112 31.41 14.64 16.62
C LYS A 112 32.81 14.05 16.75
N ALA A 113 33.27 13.30 15.75
CA ALA A 113 34.64 12.78 15.69
C ALA A 113 35.63 13.88 15.30
N ALA A 114 35.27 14.76 14.38
CA ALA A 114 36.07 15.90 13.97
C ALA A 114 36.26 16.91 15.12
N GLU A 115 35.20 17.22 15.89
CA GLU A 115 35.28 18.11 17.05
C GLU A 115 36.18 17.53 18.17
N LYS A 116 36.14 16.20 18.35
CA LYS A 116 36.99 15.52 19.34
C LYS A 116 38.47 15.47 18.95
N ALA A 117 38.76 15.41 17.64
CA ALA A 117 40.13 15.46 17.11
C ALA A 117 40.71 16.87 17.23
N ALA A 118 39.92 17.91 16.94
CA ALA A 118 40.32 19.31 17.08
C ALA A 118 40.68 19.67 18.54
N LYS A 119 39.84 19.23 19.50
CA LYS A 119 40.13 19.47 20.94
C LYS A 119 41.36 18.72 21.48
N LYS A 120 41.79 17.64 20.81
CA LYS A 120 42.98 16.84 21.20
C LYS A 120 44.25 17.46 20.64
N ALA A 121 44.19 18.17 19.53
CA ALA A 121 45.32 18.88 18.93
C ALA A 121 45.69 20.14 19.72
N ASP A 122 44.72 20.87 20.23
CA ASP A 122 44.93 22.11 21.00
C ASP A 122 45.55 21.88 22.38
N LYS A 123 45.38 20.70 22.97
CA LYS A 123 45.91 20.36 24.28
C LYS A 123 47.37 19.81 24.24
N LYS A 124 47.99 19.68 23.06
CA LYS A 124 49.36 19.17 22.90
C LYS A 124 50.37 20.23 22.46
N GLY A 125 49.94 21.49 22.37
CA GLY A 125 50.74 22.62 21.90
C GLY A 125 51.29 23.54 23.01
N ASP A 126 51.04 23.22 24.28
CA ASP A 126 51.54 24.04 25.39
C ASP A 126 52.40 23.20 26.36
N LYS A 127 53.65 23.03 25.96
CA LYS A 127 54.75 22.64 26.86
C LYS A 127 56.10 22.99 26.26
#